data_7a1696677e3e203984d1a2894fa95d6a
#
_entry.id   7a1696677e3e203984d1a2894fa95d6a
#
_cell.length_a   1.000
_cell.length_b   1.000
_cell.length_c   1.000
_cell.angle_alpha   90.00
_cell.angle_beta   90.00
_cell.angle_gamma   90.00
#
_symmetry.space_group_name_H-M   'P 1'
#
loop_
_entity.id
_entity.type
_entity.pdbx_description
1 polymer ?
#
loop_
_entity_poly.entity_id
_entity_poly.type
_entity_poly.pdbx_seq_one_letter_code
_entity_poly.pdbx_strand_id
1 'polypeptide(L)'
;MAPEAAAAFLSRLERLFHPVGDWGEFRRGARNAAVVFVLYEAGGRWEVPFVRRRADLRDHPGQVALPGGGVHEGESAWDAAQREVAEEIGVSLGSLVPLGAGDPIYASVSNFSVVPFVAHLPAPVPPFVHEPSELEGVLRIPLERLLDDSAWVESADPLRFRYLAHEESLVWGLTERIVAGLAPKLRQALDPAPGV
;
A
#
# COMPACT_ATOMS: atom_id res chain seq x y z
N MET A 1 -14.05 -11.43 -10.12
CA MET A 1 -13.17 -12.10 -11.14
C MET A 1 -13.32 -13.60 -11.01
N ALA A 2 -13.12 -14.39 -12.10
CA ALA A 2 -13.12 -15.85 -11.98
C ALA A 2 -11.94 -16.31 -11.10
N PRO A 3 -12.12 -17.36 -10.24
CA PRO A 3 -11.06 -17.80 -9.31
C PRO A 3 -9.72 -18.14 -9.97
N GLU A 4 -9.76 -18.76 -11.16
CA GLU A 4 -8.55 -19.07 -11.94
C GLU A 4 -7.81 -17.82 -12.40
N ALA A 5 -8.54 -16.78 -12.82
CA ALA A 5 -7.97 -15.51 -13.23
C ALA A 5 -7.34 -14.75 -12.04
N ALA A 6 -7.99 -14.84 -10.87
CA ALA A 6 -7.46 -14.29 -9.63
C ALA A 6 -6.15 -14.98 -9.21
N ALA A 7 -6.11 -16.31 -9.20
CA ALA A 7 -4.91 -17.08 -8.89
C ALA A 7 -3.76 -16.80 -9.87
N ALA A 8 -4.07 -16.71 -11.17
CA ALA A 8 -3.08 -16.37 -12.19
C ALA A 8 -2.53 -14.96 -12.02
N PHE A 9 -3.37 -13.98 -11.67
CA PHE A 9 -2.94 -12.61 -11.35
C PHE A 9 -1.97 -12.59 -10.17
N LEU A 10 -2.33 -13.20 -9.05
CA LEU A 10 -1.49 -13.26 -7.84
C LEU A 10 -0.14 -13.94 -8.13
N SER A 11 -0.14 -15.08 -8.84
CA SER A 11 1.08 -15.78 -9.23
C SER A 11 1.99 -14.96 -10.16
N ARG A 12 1.43 -14.10 -11.01
CA ARG A 12 2.22 -13.16 -11.80
C ARG A 12 2.86 -12.07 -10.94
N LEU A 13 2.14 -11.55 -9.95
CA LEU A 13 2.70 -10.55 -9.02
C LEU A 13 3.93 -11.09 -8.29
N GLU A 14 3.87 -12.31 -7.76
CA GLU A 14 5.01 -12.95 -7.07
C GLU A 14 6.28 -12.99 -7.94
N ARG A 15 6.13 -13.13 -9.26
CA ARG A 15 7.27 -13.13 -10.20
C ARG A 15 7.78 -11.74 -10.57
N LEU A 16 6.97 -10.71 -10.42
CA LEU A 16 7.30 -9.35 -10.83
C LEU A 16 7.90 -8.50 -9.71
N PHE A 17 7.59 -8.83 -8.46
CA PHE A 17 8.10 -8.12 -7.30
C PHE A 17 9.36 -8.78 -6.74
N HIS A 18 10.16 -8.04 -6.00
CA HIS A 18 11.30 -8.59 -5.29
C HIS A 18 10.83 -9.55 -4.20
N PRO A 19 11.58 -10.62 -3.89
CA PRO A 19 11.24 -11.50 -2.78
C PRO A 19 11.12 -10.71 -1.47
N VAL A 20 10.21 -11.15 -0.60
CA VAL A 20 10.16 -10.69 0.78
C VAL A 20 11.40 -11.24 1.49
N GLY A 21 12.41 -10.41 1.64
CA GLY A 21 13.68 -10.77 2.24
C GLY A 21 14.03 -9.85 3.39
N ASP A 22 15.26 -9.95 3.86
CA ASP A 22 15.80 -9.01 4.82
C ASP A 22 16.10 -7.68 4.11
N TRP A 23 15.22 -6.73 4.30
CA TRP A 23 15.36 -5.37 3.81
C TRP A 23 16.04 -4.55 4.89
N GLY A 24 17.36 -4.49 4.82
CA GLY A 24 18.19 -3.75 5.74
C GLY A 24 18.16 -2.23 5.52
N GLU A 25 19.22 -1.54 5.90
CA GLU A 25 19.33 -0.09 5.74
C GLU A 25 19.52 0.28 4.25
N PHE A 26 18.49 0.85 3.61
CA PHE A 26 18.54 1.29 2.20
C PHE A 26 19.28 2.62 2.02
N ARG A 27 19.21 3.46 3.03
CA ARG A 27 19.86 4.75 3.03
C ARG A 27 20.49 5.01 4.38
N ARG A 28 21.81 5.13 4.39
CA ARG A 28 22.59 5.35 5.60
C ARG A 28 22.08 6.57 6.37
N GLY A 29 21.73 6.37 7.64
CA GLY A 29 21.21 7.40 8.53
C GLY A 29 19.73 7.75 8.35
N ALA A 30 18.99 7.04 7.49
CA ALA A 30 17.53 7.10 7.46
C ALA A 30 16.92 6.11 8.45
N ARG A 31 15.73 6.42 8.94
CA ARG A 31 14.91 5.46 9.68
C ARG A 31 14.22 4.52 8.70
N ASN A 32 14.08 3.25 9.05
CA ASN A 32 13.38 2.29 8.21
C ASN A 32 11.88 2.29 8.54
N ALA A 33 11.08 2.17 7.49
CA ALA A 33 9.64 1.98 7.58
C ALA A 33 9.18 0.98 6.53
N ALA A 34 8.01 0.39 6.76
CA ALA A 34 7.39 -0.53 5.83
C ALA A 34 5.89 -0.22 5.71
N VAL A 35 5.36 -0.33 4.50
CA VAL A 35 3.93 -0.20 4.22
C VAL A 35 3.45 -1.38 3.40
N VAL A 36 2.14 -1.67 3.43
CA VAL A 36 1.58 -2.79 2.67
C VAL A 36 0.50 -2.31 1.71
N PHE A 37 0.69 -2.63 0.44
CA PHE A 37 -0.34 -2.58 -0.59
C PHE A 37 -1.13 -3.90 -0.51
N VAL A 38 -2.16 -3.92 0.33
CA VAL A 38 -2.99 -5.11 0.57
C VAL A 38 -4.01 -5.27 -0.55
N LEU A 39 -3.93 -6.37 -1.28
CA LEU A 39 -4.93 -6.74 -2.29
C LEU A 39 -5.94 -7.71 -1.68
N TYR A 40 -7.22 -7.39 -1.78
CA TYR A 40 -8.30 -8.30 -1.42
C TYR A 40 -9.45 -8.23 -2.43
N GLU A 41 -10.22 -9.30 -2.53
CA GLU A 41 -11.37 -9.34 -3.44
C GLU A 41 -12.66 -8.97 -2.70
N ALA A 42 -13.39 -7.99 -3.24
CA ALA A 42 -14.69 -7.57 -2.74
C ALA A 42 -15.66 -7.38 -3.91
N GLY A 43 -16.78 -8.09 -3.90
CA GLY A 43 -17.79 -7.95 -4.95
C GLY A 43 -17.30 -8.25 -6.37
N GLY A 44 -16.32 -9.15 -6.52
CA GLY A 44 -15.79 -9.56 -7.82
C GLY A 44 -14.70 -8.64 -8.40
N ARG A 45 -14.20 -7.68 -7.61
CA ARG A 45 -13.12 -6.76 -7.98
C ARG A 45 -12.03 -6.71 -6.92
N TRP A 46 -10.84 -6.30 -7.31
CA TRP A 46 -9.74 -6.05 -6.40
C TRP A 46 -9.88 -4.67 -5.75
N GLU A 47 -9.72 -4.64 -4.45
CA GLU A 47 -9.68 -3.41 -3.65
C GLU A 47 -8.41 -3.36 -2.79
N VAL A 48 -8.03 -2.13 -2.41
CA VAL A 48 -6.89 -1.85 -1.56
C VAL A 48 -7.34 -0.97 -0.40
N PRO A 49 -7.08 -1.35 0.86
CA PRO A 49 -7.39 -0.52 2.01
C PRO A 49 -6.33 0.57 2.18
N PHE A 50 -6.79 1.78 2.45
CA PHE A 50 -5.97 2.91 2.87
C PHE A 50 -6.47 3.39 4.23
N VAL A 51 -5.58 3.86 5.07
CA VAL A 51 -5.92 4.49 6.35
C VAL A 51 -6.01 5.99 6.17
N ARG A 52 -7.02 6.62 6.83
CA ARG A 52 -7.13 8.06 6.92
C ARG A 52 -6.80 8.49 8.34
N ARG A 53 -5.74 9.27 8.49
CA ARG A 53 -5.33 9.83 9.78
C ARG A 53 -6.33 10.88 10.24
N ARG A 54 -6.49 11.02 11.55
CA ARG A 54 -7.37 12.06 12.11
C ARG A 54 -6.86 13.45 11.74
N ALA A 55 -7.81 14.37 11.50
CA ALA A 55 -7.49 15.75 11.13
C ALA A 55 -6.95 16.61 12.30
N ASP A 56 -7.12 16.15 13.54
CA ASP A 56 -6.66 16.84 14.74
C ASP A 56 -5.28 16.38 15.25
N LEU A 57 -4.60 15.48 14.53
CA LEU A 57 -3.26 15.05 14.86
C LEU A 57 -2.21 16.12 14.50
N ARG A 58 -1.11 16.14 15.27
CA ARG A 58 0.02 17.05 15.03
C ARG A 58 0.76 16.70 13.73
N ASP A 59 0.97 15.41 13.50
CA ASP A 59 1.74 14.91 12.38
C ASP A 59 0.83 14.29 11.31
N HIS A 60 0.95 14.78 10.08
CA HIS A 60 0.20 14.30 8.93
C HIS A 60 -1.34 14.31 9.09
N PRO A 61 -1.97 15.41 9.56
CA PRO A 61 -3.41 15.47 9.79
C PRO A 61 -4.20 15.21 8.51
N GLY A 62 -5.23 14.34 8.58
CA GLY A 62 -6.12 14.02 7.47
C GLY A 62 -5.46 13.27 6.30
N GLN A 63 -4.20 12.88 6.41
CA GLN A 63 -3.46 12.22 5.33
C GLN A 63 -3.97 10.80 5.10
N VAL A 64 -4.09 10.44 3.83
CA VAL A 64 -4.43 9.08 3.39
C VAL A 64 -3.14 8.34 3.03
N ALA A 65 -2.95 7.17 3.63
CA ALA A 65 -1.76 6.36 3.46
C ALA A 65 -2.10 4.87 3.30
N LEU A 66 -1.16 4.11 2.74
CA LEU A 66 -1.18 2.65 2.88
C LEU A 66 -0.91 2.31 4.36
N PRO A 67 -1.51 1.23 4.89
CA PRO A 67 -1.19 0.75 6.22
C PRO A 67 0.31 0.48 6.37
N GLY A 68 0.89 0.93 7.49
CA GLY A 68 2.31 0.74 7.72
C GLY A 68 2.95 1.80 8.62
N GLY A 69 4.19 1.53 9.04
CA GLY A 69 4.90 2.41 9.96
C GLY A 69 6.38 2.09 10.11
N GLY A 70 6.96 2.57 11.20
CA GLY A 70 8.39 2.41 11.48
C GLY A 70 8.76 0.98 11.85
N VAL A 71 9.93 0.55 11.39
CA VAL A 71 10.53 -0.73 11.78
C VAL A 71 11.20 -0.55 13.15
N HIS A 72 10.87 -1.41 14.11
CA HIS A 72 11.45 -1.42 15.44
C HIS A 72 12.80 -2.16 15.46
N GLU A 73 13.58 -1.93 16.52
CA GLU A 73 14.84 -2.64 16.70
C GLU A 73 14.61 -4.17 16.83
N GLY A 74 15.32 -4.95 16.02
CA GLY A 74 15.20 -6.41 15.99
C GLY A 74 14.01 -6.93 15.17
N GLU A 75 13.19 -6.06 14.62
CA GLU A 75 12.05 -6.41 13.78
C GLU A 75 12.47 -6.43 12.29
N SER A 76 12.00 -7.40 11.52
CA SER A 76 12.14 -7.32 10.07
C SER A 76 11.15 -6.30 9.48
N ALA A 77 11.45 -5.77 8.29
CA ALA A 77 10.54 -4.84 7.64
C ALA A 77 9.16 -5.47 7.33
N TRP A 78 9.13 -6.79 7.04
CA TRP A 78 7.87 -7.50 6.82
C TRP A 78 7.08 -7.71 8.11
N ASP A 79 7.75 -8.00 9.25
CA ASP A 79 7.08 -8.14 10.54
C ASP A 79 6.49 -6.79 10.99
N ALA A 80 7.25 -5.70 10.83
CA ALA A 80 6.74 -4.35 11.05
C ALA A 80 5.49 -4.05 10.22
N ALA A 81 5.54 -4.37 8.93
CA ALA A 81 4.42 -4.19 8.03
C ALA A 81 3.16 -4.97 8.48
N GLN A 82 3.32 -6.23 8.89
CA GLN A 82 2.19 -7.04 9.40
C GLN A 82 1.65 -6.49 10.73
N ARG A 83 2.52 -6.07 11.64
CA ARG A 83 2.12 -5.47 12.92
C ARG A 83 1.29 -4.23 12.70
N GLU A 84 1.76 -3.30 11.87
CA GLU A 84 1.04 -2.06 11.55
C GLU A 84 -0.33 -2.34 10.89
N VAL A 85 -0.39 -3.29 9.95
CA VAL A 85 -1.66 -3.71 9.35
C VAL A 85 -2.64 -4.26 10.39
N ALA A 86 -2.13 -5.01 11.38
CA ALA A 86 -2.98 -5.53 12.46
C ALA A 86 -3.48 -4.39 13.39
N GLU A 87 -2.62 -3.44 13.71
CA GLU A 87 -2.93 -2.28 14.57
C GLU A 87 -3.88 -1.29 13.86
N GLU A 88 -3.60 -0.96 12.61
CA GLU A 88 -4.30 0.10 11.87
C GLU A 88 -5.62 -0.33 11.21
N ILE A 89 -5.73 -1.57 10.75
CA ILE A 89 -6.93 -2.04 10.04
C ILE A 89 -7.51 -3.37 10.58
N GLY A 90 -6.98 -3.89 11.68
CA GLY A 90 -7.54 -5.04 12.39
C GLY A 90 -7.37 -6.38 11.68
N VAL A 91 -6.47 -6.49 10.71
CA VAL A 91 -6.16 -7.76 10.03
C VAL A 91 -5.16 -8.54 10.87
N SER A 92 -5.54 -9.75 11.28
CA SER A 92 -4.71 -10.58 12.16
C SER A 92 -3.33 -10.88 11.57
N LEU A 93 -2.32 -10.92 12.44
CA LEU A 93 -0.96 -11.33 12.06
C LEU A 93 -0.96 -12.70 11.34
N GLY A 94 -0.18 -12.80 10.28
CA GLY A 94 -0.08 -14.03 9.48
C GLY A 94 -1.24 -14.27 8.52
N SER A 95 -2.27 -13.39 8.46
CA SER A 95 -3.35 -13.51 7.49
C SER A 95 -2.97 -13.03 6.10
N LEU A 96 -1.92 -12.23 5.97
CA LEU A 96 -1.44 -11.74 4.69
C LEU A 96 -0.52 -12.76 4.02
N VAL A 97 -0.80 -13.05 2.75
CA VAL A 97 0.10 -13.82 1.89
C VAL A 97 1.01 -12.83 1.15
N PRO A 98 2.32 -12.79 1.44
CA PRO A 98 3.21 -11.86 0.78
C PRO A 98 3.38 -12.22 -0.70
N LEU A 99 3.27 -11.22 -1.58
CA LEU A 99 3.49 -11.36 -3.03
C LEU A 99 4.84 -10.77 -3.44
N GLY A 100 5.46 -10.00 -2.56
CA GLY A 100 6.77 -9.42 -2.77
C GLY A 100 6.88 -7.96 -2.33
N ALA A 101 7.98 -7.32 -2.70
CA ALA A 101 8.27 -5.94 -2.37
C ALA A 101 8.57 -5.11 -3.62
N GLY A 102 8.15 -3.86 -3.61
CA GLY A 102 8.57 -2.84 -4.58
C GLY A 102 9.91 -2.23 -4.20
N ASP A 103 10.40 -1.34 -5.06
CA ASP A 103 11.63 -0.60 -4.79
C ASP A 103 11.43 0.35 -3.59
N PRO A 104 12.42 0.43 -2.67
CA PRO A 104 12.34 1.33 -1.53
C PRO A 104 12.31 2.80 -1.95
N ILE A 105 11.54 3.59 -1.22
CA ILE A 105 11.37 5.02 -1.48
C ILE A 105 11.87 5.84 -0.30
N TYR A 106 12.76 6.79 -0.56
CA TYR A 106 13.20 7.72 0.47
C TYR A 106 12.26 8.92 0.59
N ALA A 107 11.75 9.13 1.80
CA ALA A 107 10.94 10.27 2.19
C ALA A 107 11.83 11.30 2.90
N SER A 108 12.31 12.30 2.17
CA SER A 108 13.29 13.26 2.67
C SER A 108 12.77 14.15 3.81
N VAL A 109 11.47 14.48 3.80
CA VAL A 109 10.83 15.32 4.81
C VAL A 109 10.83 14.66 6.20
N SER A 110 10.56 13.36 6.24
CA SER A 110 10.48 12.58 7.49
C SER A 110 11.74 11.76 7.78
N ASN A 111 12.72 11.77 6.86
CA ASN A 111 13.94 10.96 6.92
C ASN A 111 13.68 9.45 7.08
N PHE A 112 12.66 8.93 6.36
CA PHE A 112 12.37 7.51 6.30
C PHE A 112 12.78 6.91 4.96
N SER A 113 13.31 5.69 5.03
CA SER A 113 13.44 4.78 3.91
C SER A 113 12.31 3.76 4.00
N VAL A 114 11.37 3.81 3.05
CA VAL A 114 10.11 3.06 3.13
C VAL A 114 10.11 1.94 2.11
N VAL A 115 9.91 0.70 2.57
CA VAL A 115 9.71 -0.48 1.72
C VAL A 115 8.22 -0.70 1.51
N PRO A 116 7.73 -0.65 0.25
CA PRO A 116 6.36 -1.02 -0.06
C PRO A 116 6.25 -2.51 -0.34
N PHE A 117 5.61 -3.27 0.54
CA PHE A 117 5.23 -4.65 0.28
C PHE A 117 3.92 -4.71 -0.49
N VAL A 118 3.76 -5.75 -1.28
CA VAL A 118 2.49 -6.15 -1.90
C VAL A 118 2.08 -7.49 -1.29
N ALA A 119 0.85 -7.57 -0.80
CA ALA A 119 0.35 -8.77 -0.15
C ALA A 119 -1.11 -9.02 -0.52
N HIS A 120 -1.51 -10.28 -0.51
CA HIS A 120 -2.89 -10.71 -0.68
C HIS A 120 -3.52 -11.03 0.67
N LEU A 121 -4.72 -10.51 0.92
CA LEU A 121 -5.57 -10.90 2.02
C LEU A 121 -6.66 -11.86 1.48
N PRO A 122 -6.53 -13.19 1.73
CA PRO A 122 -7.49 -14.17 1.25
C PRO A 122 -8.86 -14.02 1.90
N ALA A 123 -9.92 -14.48 1.19
CA ALA A 123 -11.24 -14.59 1.76
C ALA A 123 -11.31 -15.69 2.86
N PRO A 124 -12.17 -15.54 3.89
CA PRO A 124 -13.07 -14.43 4.09
C PRO A 124 -12.35 -13.17 4.61
N VAL A 125 -12.59 -12.03 3.97
CA VAL A 125 -12.01 -10.74 4.41
C VAL A 125 -12.75 -10.26 5.65
N PRO A 126 -12.06 -10.04 6.78
CA PRO A 126 -12.70 -9.52 7.99
C PRO A 126 -13.14 -8.06 7.77
N PRO A 127 -14.11 -7.57 8.55
CA PRO A 127 -14.38 -6.14 8.59
C PRO A 127 -13.12 -5.40 9.08
N PHE A 128 -12.72 -4.35 8.36
CA PHE A 128 -11.61 -3.52 8.82
C PHE A 128 -12.03 -2.72 10.05
N VAL A 129 -11.22 -2.83 11.09
CA VAL A 129 -11.40 -2.14 12.37
C VAL A 129 -10.15 -1.31 12.61
N HIS A 130 -10.31 0.00 12.74
CA HIS A 130 -9.21 0.93 12.97
C HIS A 130 -9.13 1.40 14.41
N GLU A 131 -7.94 1.86 14.82
CA GLU A 131 -7.71 2.49 16.13
C GLU A 131 -8.22 3.96 16.10
N PRO A 132 -9.32 4.28 16.82
CA PRO A 132 -9.95 5.60 16.73
C PRO A 132 -9.11 6.75 17.28
N SER A 133 -8.06 6.45 18.06
CA SER A 133 -7.16 7.48 18.61
C SER A 133 -6.25 8.07 17.54
N GLU A 134 -5.94 7.34 16.48
CA GLU A 134 -5.01 7.74 15.42
C GLU A 134 -5.68 7.89 14.06
N LEU A 135 -6.67 7.06 13.79
CA LEU A 135 -7.31 6.97 12.49
C LEU A 135 -8.77 7.42 12.54
N GLU A 136 -9.21 8.06 11.48
CA GLU A 136 -10.59 8.44 11.24
C GLU A 136 -11.39 7.34 10.54
N GLY A 137 -10.68 6.49 9.77
CA GLY A 137 -11.31 5.38 9.08
C GLY A 137 -10.40 4.68 8.08
N VAL A 138 -10.97 3.65 7.45
CA VAL A 138 -10.34 2.89 6.36
C VAL A 138 -11.11 3.14 5.07
N LEU A 139 -10.42 3.68 4.07
CA LEU A 139 -10.92 3.86 2.71
C LEU A 139 -10.65 2.58 1.90
N ARG A 140 -11.57 2.22 1.02
CA ARG A 140 -11.44 1.06 0.14
C ARG A 140 -11.39 1.55 -1.30
N ILE A 141 -10.21 1.56 -1.90
CA ILE A 141 -10.04 2.09 -3.24
C ILE A 141 -9.91 0.93 -4.24
N PRO A 142 -10.77 0.88 -5.27
CA PRO A 142 -10.66 -0.12 -6.33
C PRO A 142 -9.29 -0.07 -7.01
N LEU A 143 -8.68 -1.24 -7.24
CA LEU A 143 -7.38 -1.34 -7.90
C LEU A 143 -7.39 -0.67 -9.29
N GLU A 144 -8.46 -0.88 -10.05
CA GLU A 144 -8.64 -0.25 -11.36
C GLU A 144 -8.54 1.28 -11.31
N ARG A 145 -9.09 1.89 -10.24
CA ARG A 145 -9.03 3.35 -10.06
C ARG A 145 -7.61 3.82 -9.72
N LEU A 146 -6.86 3.05 -8.93
CA LEU A 146 -5.46 3.34 -8.62
C LEU A 146 -4.57 3.24 -9.85
N LEU A 147 -4.93 2.36 -10.79
CA LEU A 147 -4.18 2.10 -12.02
C LEU A 147 -4.65 2.95 -13.22
N ASP A 148 -5.76 3.68 -13.10
CA ASP A 148 -6.23 4.60 -14.15
C ASP A 148 -5.46 5.92 -14.06
N ASP A 149 -4.57 6.16 -15.02
CA ASP A 149 -3.78 7.41 -15.06
C ASP A 149 -4.65 8.65 -15.19
N SER A 150 -5.84 8.55 -15.77
CA SER A 150 -6.78 9.67 -15.90
C SER A 150 -7.47 10.06 -14.58
N ALA A 151 -7.47 9.16 -13.59
CA ALA A 151 -8.02 9.42 -12.26
C ALA A 151 -7.06 10.26 -11.38
N TRP A 152 -5.79 10.35 -11.77
CA TRP A 152 -4.77 11.12 -11.07
C TRP A 152 -4.64 12.51 -11.68
N VAL A 153 -4.84 13.53 -10.86
CA VAL A 153 -4.87 14.93 -11.28
C VAL A 153 -3.62 15.66 -10.79
N GLU A 154 -3.05 16.50 -11.66
CA GLU A 154 -2.00 17.45 -11.25
C GLU A 154 -2.61 18.62 -10.50
N SER A 155 -2.09 18.92 -9.32
CA SER A 155 -2.50 20.09 -8.53
C SER A 155 -2.17 21.38 -9.28
N ALA A 156 -3.06 22.35 -9.22
CA ALA A 156 -2.80 23.73 -9.66
C ALA A 156 -1.87 24.51 -8.68
N ASP A 157 -1.55 23.93 -7.53
CA ASP A 157 -0.63 24.50 -6.54
C ASP A 157 0.78 24.67 -7.15
N PRO A 158 1.53 25.72 -6.79
CA PRO A 158 2.91 25.90 -7.23
C PRO A 158 3.86 24.73 -6.93
N LEU A 159 3.57 23.92 -5.90
CA LEU A 159 4.31 22.71 -5.54
C LEU A 159 4.11 21.55 -6.52
N ARG A 160 3.11 21.65 -7.42
CA ARG A 160 2.81 20.66 -8.47
C ARG A 160 2.91 19.22 -7.98
N PHE A 161 2.00 18.81 -7.14
CA PHE A 161 1.87 17.41 -6.72
C PHE A 161 0.72 16.71 -7.45
N ARG A 162 0.85 15.43 -7.66
CA ARG A 162 -0.18 14.58 -8.24
C ARG A 162 -1.03 13.98 -7.14
N TYR A 163 -2.34 13.89 -7.33
CA TYR A 163 -3.26 13.32 -6.36
C TYR A 163 -4.41 12.55 -7.01
N LEU A 164 -4.95 11.58 -6.27
CA LEU A 164 -6.19 10.90 -6.57
C LEU A 164 -7.24 11.34 -5.55
N ALA A 165 -8.37 11.89 -6.03
CA ALA A 165 -9.51 12.16 -5.18
C ALA A 165 -10.37 10.88 -5.04
N HIS A 166 -10.67 10.50 -3.80
CA HIS A 166 -11.56 9.38 -3.50
C HIS A 166 -12.40 9.72 -2.26
N GLU A 167 -13.73 9.66 -2.42
CA GLU A 167 -14.66 10.22 -1.44
C GLU A 167 -14.27 11.67 -1.07
N GLU A 168 -14.20 12.03 0.21
CA GLU A 168 -13.79 13.34 0.69
C GLU A 168 -12.28 13.42 1.01
N SER A 169 -11.47 12.55 0.40
CA SER A 169 -10.05 12.39 0.72
C SER A 169 -9.17 12.49 -0.51
N LEU A 170 -7.90 12.86 -0.29
CA LEU A 170 -6.88 12.90 -1.34
C LEU A 170 -5.74 11.94 -1.02
N VAL A 171 -5.40 11.10 -2.00
CA VAL A 171 -4.17 10.28 -2.00
C VAL A 171 -3.09 11.06 -2.73
N TRP A 172 -2.01 11.43 -2.06
CA TRP A 172 -0.95 12.25 -2.62
C TRP A 172 0.40 12.01 -1.92
N GLY A 173 1.44 12.68 -2.37
CA GLY A 173 2.75 12.70 -1.72
C GLY A 173 3.46 11.36 -1.74
N LEU A 174 3.92 10.85 -0.59
CA LEU A 174 4.64 9.58 -0.53
C LEU A 174 3.75 8.41 -0.99
N THR A 175 2.48 8.42 -0.60
CA THR A 175 1.51 7.37 -0.97
C THR A 175 1.31 7.32 -2.48
N GLU A 176 1.15 8.48 -3.14
CA GLU A 176 1.10 8.57 -4.60
C GLU A 176 2.35 7.98 -5.25
N ARG A 177 3.54 8.37 -4.78
CA ARG A 177 4.82 7.86 -5.31
C ARG A 177 4.96 6.34 -5.16
N ILE A 178 4.48 5.77 -4.05
CA ILE A 178 4.46 4.32 -3.84
C ILE A 178 3.54 3.66 -4.86
N VAL A 179 2.29 4.13 -4.97
CA VAL A 179 1.32 3.59 -5.93
C VAL A 179 1.85 3.70 -7.36
N ALA A 180 2.40 4.84 -7.75
CA ALA A 180 3.00 5.05 -9.07
C ALA A 180 4.18 4.10 -9.34
N GLY A 181 5.00 3.81 -8.33
CA GLY A 181 6.10 2.85 -8.44
C GLY A 181 5.64 1.40 -8.61
N LEU A 182 4.54 1.01 -7.98
CA LEU A 182 3.97 -0.32 -8.07
C LEU A 182 3.13 -0.52 -9.35
N ALA A 183 2.49 0.53 -9.86
CA ALA A 183 1.50 0.48 -10.93
C ALA A 183 1.97 -0.25 -12.22
N PRO A 184 3.20 -0.07 -12.73
CA PRO A 184 3.64 -0.78 -13.93
C PRO A 184 3.59 -2.31 -13.78
N LYS A 185 4.08 -2.83 -12.65
CA LYS A 185 4.07 -4.28 -12.35
C LYS A 185 2.65 -4.80 -12.13
N LEU A 186 1.80 -4.03 -11.45
CA LEU A 186 0.39 -4.36 -11.23
C LEU A 186 -0.38 -4.44 -12.57
N ARG A 187 -0.20 -3.48 -13.47
CA ARG A 187 -0.80 -3.51 -14.81
C ARG A 187 -0.30 -4.70 -15.63
N GLN A 188 0.99 -4.96 -15.62
CA GLN A 188 1.57 -6.10 -16.32
C GLN A 188 1.01 -7.44 -15.80
N ALA A 189 0.71 -7.55 -14.50
CA ALA A 189 0.11 -8.74 -13.93
C ALA A 189 -1.37 -8.90 -14.32
N LEU A 190 -2.11 -7.79 -14.45
CA LEU A 190 -3.52 -7.82 -14.86
C LEU A 190 -3.69 -8.15 -16.33
N ASP A 191 -2.89 -7.54 -17.19
CA ASP A 191 -2.96 -7.70 -18.65
C ASP A 191 -1.60 -8.18 -19.18
N PRO A 192 -1.33 -9.48 -19.07
CA PRO A 192 -0.09 -10.05 -19.59
C PRO A 192 -0.11 -9.94 -21.11
N ALA A 193 0.97 -9.35 -21.67
CA ALA A 193 1.15 -9.34 -23.13
C ALA A 193 1.00 -10.77 -23.69
N PRO A 194 0.28 -10.98 -24.81
CA PRO A 194 0.12 -12.30 -25.38
C PRO A 194 1.51 -12.87 -25.74
N GLY A 195 1.92 -13.95 -25.06
CA GLY A 195 3.10 -14.75 -25.45
C GLY A 195 4.34 -14.65 -24.55
N VAL A 196 4.19 -14.51 -23.25
CA VAL A 196 5.30 -14.77 -22.29
C VAL A 196 4.91 -15.90 -21.35
#